data_c0367e5f60d4a75bccc8774f88f0ab2a
#
_entry.id   c0367e5f60d4a75bccc8774f88f0ab2a
#
_cell.length_a   1.000
_cell.length_b   1.000
_cell.length_c   1.000
_cell.angle_alpha   90.00
_cell.angle_beta   90.00
_cell.angle_gamma   90.00
#
_symmetry.space_group_name_H-M   'P 1'
#
loop_
_entity.id
_entity.type
_entity.pdbx_description
1 polymer ?
#
loop_
_entity_poly.entity_id
_entity_poly.type
_entity_poly.pdbx_seq_one_letter_code
_entity_poly.pdbx_strand_id
1 'polypeptide(L)'
;TYNLQSGEFKAVADEFLALEAHAVRQFALLPENRRDAYKELILFPVQAMANLYEMYCATAMNRQLAAENDVRANAWADRVEYCFRRDAELCADYNNNIAGGKWKHMMDQTHIGYTSWDEPKGGNIMPKVTRVDASRNENMVMGGYEYEESSGVVVMEAERFATSVQEPGTQWTVIPDLGRTLSGLSLMPYTKPVLR
;
A
#
# COMPACT_ATOMS: atom_id res chain seq x y z
N THR A 1 3.81 -3.11 19.27
CA THR A 1 4.44 -3.29 17.94
C THR A 1 3.72 -4.44 17.25
N TYR A 2 3.12 -4.20 16.09
CA TYR A 2 2.46 -5.25 15.32
C TYR A 2 3.47 -6.26 14.78
N ASN A 3 3.08 -7.52 14.75
CA ASN A 3 3.93 -8.60 14.25
C ASN A 3 3.66 -8.83 12.75
N LEU A 4 4.71 -8.69 11.94
CA LEU A 4 4.62 -8.90 10.50
C LEU A 4 4.55 -10.40 10.15
N GLN A 5 5.29 -11.24 10.88
CA GLN A 5 5.37 -12.69 10.61
C GLN A 5 4.05 -13.42 10.89
N SER A 6 3.29 -12.98 11.90
CA SER A 6 1.95 -13.53 12.18
C SER A 6 0.87 -12.99 11.24
N GLY A 7 1.20 -12.06 10.34
CA GLY A 7 0.24 -11.36 9.51
C GLY A 7 -0.59 -10.30 10.23
N GLU A 8 -0.40 -10.11 11.54
CA GLU A 8 -1.18 -9.16 12.34
C GLU A 8 -1.12 -7.75 11.78
N PHE A 9 0.07 -7.27 11.40
CA PHE A 9 0.22 -5.91 10.89
C PHE A 9 -0.54 -5.71 9.57
N LYS A 10 -0.42 -6.70 8.66
CA LYS A 10 -1.16 -6.65 7.40
C LYS A 10 -2.67 -6.69 7.64
N ALA A 11 -3.15 -7.57 8.52
CA ALA A 11 -4.57 -7.66 8.84
C ALA A 11 -5.14 -6.32 9.35
N VAL A 12 -4.41 -5.62 10.25
CA VAL A 12 -4.82 -4.30 10.73
C VAL A 12 -4.82 -3.26 9.61
N ALA A 13 -3.81 -3.25 8.75
CA ALA A 13 -3.79 -2.34 7.60
C ALA A 13 -4.97 -2.61 6.64
N ASP A 14 -5.26 -3.87 6.34
CA ASP A 14 -6.39 -4.28 5.50
C ASP A 14 -7.75 -3.86 6.11
N GLU A 15 -7.91 -3.96 7.43
CA GLU A 15 -9.12 -3.48 8.12
C GLU A 15 -9.31 -1.97 7.97
N PHE A 16 -8.25 -1.18 8.10
CA PHE A 16 -8.32 0.27 7.87
C PHE A 16 -8.62 0.62 6.41
N LEU A 17 -8.06 -0.10 5.45
CA LEU A 17 -8.37 0.09 4.03
C LEU A 17 -9.83 -0.28 3.71
N ALA A 18 -10.36 -1.34 4.32
CA ALA A 18 -11.76 -1.71 4.19
C ALA A 18 -12.70 -0.65 4.79
N LEU A 19 -12.32 -0.08 5.95
CA LEU A 19 -13.04 1.02 6.57
C LEU A 19 -13.02 2.27 5.69
N GLU A 20 -11.88 2.61 5.09
CA GLU A 20 -11.77 3.72 4.14
C GLU A 20 -12.70 3.52 2.95
N ALA A 21 -12.66 2.34 2.31
CA ALA A 21 -13.54 2.02 1.21
C ALA A 21 -15.02 2.16 1.58
N HIS A 22 -15.39 1.81 2.82
CA HIS A 22 -16.74 2.02 3.33
C HIS A 22 -17.06 3.51 3.49
N ALA A 23 -16.17 4.29 4.11
CA ALA A 23 -16.35 5.73 4.31
C ALA A 23 -16.49 6.49 2.98
N VAL A 24 -15.68 6.14 1.97
CA VAL A 24 -15.76 6.71 0.63
C VAL A 24 -17.12 6.41 -0.03
N ARG A 25 -17.61 5.16 0.09
CA ARG A 25 -18.95 4.82 -0.44
C ARG A 25 -20.05 5.62 0.25
N GLN A 26 -20.00 5.82 1.55
CA GLN A 26 -20.97 6.62 2.28
C GLN A 26 -20.90 8.09 1.87
N PHE A 27 -19.70 8.63 1.71
CA PHE A 27 -19.51 10.01 1.25
C PHE A 27 -20.19 10.28 -0.10
N ALA A 28 -20.10 9.35 -1.04
CA ALA A 28 -20.71 9.47 -2.36
C ALA A 28 -22.25 9.58 -2.31
N LEU A 29 -22.87 9.03 -1.29
CA LEU A 29 -24.34 9.04 -1.10
C LEU A 29 -24.85 10.32 -0.39
N LEU A 30 -23.94 11.13 0.19
CA LEU A 30 -24.34 12.31 0.95
C LEU A 30 -24.75 13.48 0.04
N PRO A 31 -25.78 14.23 0.44
CA PRO A 31 -26.10 15.49 -0.21
C PRO A 31 -24.96 16.50 0.02
N GLU A 32 -24.79 17.41 -0.93
CA GLU A 32 -23.67 18.35 -0.98
C GLU A 32 -23.50 19.15 0.33
N ASN A 33 -24.58 19.63 0.92
CA ASN A 33 -24.56 20.40 2.16
C ASN A 33 -24.14 19.62 3.41
N ARG A 34 -23.86 18.31 3.31
CA ARG A 34 -23.36 17.46 4.39
C ARG A 34 -21.94 16.97 4.14
N ARG A 35 -21.42 17.16 2.94
CA ARG A 35 -20.13 16.59 2.52
C ARG A 35 -18.94 17.15 3.28
N ASP A 36 -18.90 18.46 3.51
CA ASP A 36 -17.79 19.08 4.23
C ASP A 36 -17.71 18.58 5.68
N ALA A 37 -18.84 18.53 6.38
CA ALA A 37 -18.87 18.00 7.74
C ALA A 37 -18.46 16.51 7.80
N TYR A 38 -18.86 15.71 6.81
CA TYR A 38 -18.47 14.33 6.74
C TYR A 38 -16.99 14.17 6.40
N LYS A 39 -16.45 14.97 5.48
CA LYS A 39 -15.01 15.00 5.16
C LYS A 39 -14.18 15.31 6.41
N GLU A 40 -14.56 16.35 7.12
CA GLU A 40 -13.84 16.80 8.32
C GLU A 40 -13.85 15.76 9.44
N LEU A 41 -15.04 15.22 9.76
CA LEU A 41 -15.23 14.44 10.99
C LEU A 41 -15.03 12.93 10.78
N ILE A 42 -15.19 12.42 9.57
CA ILE A 42 -15.19 10.98 9.27
C ILE A 42 -14.19 10.63 8.18
N LEU A 43 -14.32 11.23 6.98
CA LEU A 43 -13.58 10.75 5.82
C LEU A 43 -12.08 11.00 5.98
N PHE A 44 -11.66 12.22 6.32
CA PHE A 44 -10.26 12.55 6.50
C PHE A 44 -9.59 11.73 7.61
N PRO A 45 -10.12 11.62 8.84
CA PRO A 45 -9.51 10.79 9.87
C PRO A 45 -9.35 9.33 9.44
N VAL A 46 -10.36 8.76 8.77
CA VAL A 46 -10.29 7.38 8.30
C VAL A 46 -9.25 7.23 7.19
N GLN A 47 -9.21 8.13 6.22
CA GLN A 47 -8.23 8.10 5.13
C GLN A 47 -6.80 8.31 5.62
N ALA A 48 -6.58 9.26 6.54
CA ALA A 48 -5.28 9.53 7.11
C ALA A 48 -4.75 8.30 7.88
N MET A 49 -5.59 7.68 8.71
CA MET A 49 -5.19 6.48 9.46
C MET A 49 -4.95 5.29 8.55
N ALA A 50 -5.83 5.02 7.58
CA ALA A 50 -5.66 3.96 6.60
C ALA A 50 -4.33 4.12 5.85
N ASN A 51 -4.05 5.31 5.36
CA ASN A 51 -2.83 5.65 4.64
C ASN A 51 -1.56 5.45 5.50
N LEU A 52 -1.59 5.85 6.77
CA LEU A 52 -0.45 5.67 7.68
C LEU A 52 -0.21 4.19 8.00
N TYR A 53 -1.26 3.42 8.31
CA TYR A 53 -1.12 1.98 8.55
C TYR A 53 -0.60 1.25 7.33
N GLU A 54 -1.11 1.58 6.15
CA GLU A 54 -0.63 1.03 4.89
C GLU A 54 0.84 1.38 4.64
N MET A 55 1.24 2.64 4.82
CA MET A 55 2.62 3.10 4.63
C MET A 55 3.60 2.37 5.54
N TYR A 56 3.28 2.23 6.82
CA TYR A 56 4.17 1.55 7.76
C TYR A 56 4.18 0.04 7.57
N CYS A 57 3.07 -0.57 7.17
CA CYS A 57 3.03 -1.97 6.78
C CYS A 57 3.89 -2.20 5.53
N ALA A 58 3.73 -1.38 4.50
CA ALA A 58 4.56 -1.42 3.29
C ALA A 58 6.05 -1.22 3.60
N THR A 59 6.39 -0.33 4.54
CA THR A 59 7.77 -0.13 4.99
C THR A 59 8.33 -1.39 5.64
N ALA A 60 7.55 -2.08 6.46
CA ALA A 60 7.97 -3.31 7.12
C ALA A 60 8.16 -4.45 6.09
N MET A 61 7.23 -4.59 5.14
CA MET A 61 7.33 -5.54 4.03
C MET A 61 8.54 -5.25 3.14
N ASN A 62 8.78 -3.99 2.78
CA ASN A 62 9.96 -3.59 2.01
C ASN A 62 11.25 -4.01 2.72
N ARG A 63 11.37 -3.72 4.02
CA ARG A 63 12.57 -4.06 4.80
C ARG A 63 12.81 -5.57 4.87
N GLN A 64 11.76 -6.34 5.08
CA GLN A 64 11.88 -7.80 5.14
C GLN A 64 12.33 -8.37 3.79
N LEU A 65 11.60 -8.06 2.72
CA LEU A 65 11.89 -8.57 1.39
C LEU A 65 13.25 -8.09 0.86
N ALA A 66 13.64 -6.86 1.16
CA ALA A 66 14.96 -6.36 0.79
C ALA A 66 16.10 -7.08 1.54
N ALA A 67 15.88 -7.45 2.80
CA ALA A 67 16.85 -8.26 3.55
C ALA A 67 17.00 -9.68 2.96
N GLU A 68 15.94 -10.22 2.38
CA GLU A 68 15.91 -11.50 1.66
C GLU A 68 16.41 -11.36 0.20
N ASN A 69 16.77 -10.14 -0.23
CA ASN A 69 17.14 -9.81 -1.60
C ASN A 69 16.04 -10.14 -2.62
N ASP A 70 14.78 -10.03 -2.20
CA ASP A 70 13.60 -10.30 -3.01
C ASP A 70 13.19 -9.04 -3.78
N VAL A 71 13.06 -9.15 -5.10
CA VAL A 71 12.70 -8.04 -6.00
C VAL A 71 11.33 -7.43 -5.68
N ARG A 72 10.43 -8.20 -5.05
CA ARG A 72 9.13 -7.69 -4.59
C ARG A 72 9.25 -6.53 -3.61
N ALA A 73 10.41 -6.37 -2.96
CA ALA A 73 10.73 -5.20 -2.14
C ALA A 73 10.51 -3.88 -2.90
N ASN A 74 10.74 -3.87 -4.23
CA ASN A 74 10.61 -2.66 -5.04
C ASN A 74 9.17 -2.17 -5.13
N ALA A 75 8.20 -3.07 -5.29
CA ALA A 75 6.79 -2.72 -5.30
C ALA A 75 6.33 -2.14 -3.95
N TRP A 76 6.85 -2.70 -2.84
CA TRP A 76 6.57 -2.15 -1.52
C TRP A 76 7.25 -0.81 -1.28
N ALA A 77 8.42 -0.56 -1.88
CA ALA A 77 9.05 0.76 -1.88
C ALA A 77 8.17 1.79 -2.60
N ASP A 78 7.65 1.44 -3.79
CA ASP A 78 6.72 2.29 -4.54
C ASP A 78 5.45 2.61 -3.74
N ARG A 79 4.96 1.62 -2.97
CA ARG A 79 3.79 1.81 -2.12
C ARG A 79 4.05 2.79 -0.96
N VAL A 80 5.23 2.72 -0.33
CA VAL A 80 5.64 3.70 0.70
C VAL A 80 5.68 5.11 0.12
N GLU A 81 6.28 5.28 -1.05
CA GLU A 81 6.38 6.58 -1.73
C GLU A 81 4.99 7.13 -2.11
N TYR A 82 4.11 6.25 -2.59
CA TYR A 82 2.72 6.60 -2.88
C TYR A 82 2.00 7.09 -1.62
N CYS A 83 2.03 6.32 -0.54
CA CYS A 83 1.36 6.70 0.70
C CYS A 83 1.90 8.00 1.30
N PHE A 84 3.20 8.22 1.20
CA PHE A 84 3.83 9.47 1.67
C PHE A 84 3.33 10.69 0.88
N ARG A 85 3.22 10.59 -0.45
CA ARG A 85 2.64 11.68 -1.26
C ARG A 85 1.15 11.87 -0.97
N ARG A 86 0.42 10.78 -0.86
CA ARG A 86 -1.01 10.81 -0.56
C ARG A 86 -1.30 11.48 0.78
N ASP A 87 -0.47 11.28 1.79
CA ASP A 87 -0.58 11.97 3.08
C ASP A 87 -0.55 13.50 2.91
N ALA A 88 0.39 14.00 2.14
CA ALA A 88 0.48 15.44 1.84
C ALA A 88 -0.75 15.94 1.07
N GLU A 89 -1.28 15.15 0.14
CA GLU A 89 -2.51 15.49 -0.62
C GLU A 89 -3.74 15.54 0.29
N LEU A 90 -3.89 14.57 1.20
CA LEU A 90 -4.98 14.55 2.18
C LEU A 90 -4.93 15.75 3.12
N CYS A 91 -3.76 16.08 3.65
CA CYS A 91 -3.56 17.26 4.50
C CYS A 91 -3.82 18.56 3.74
N ALA A 92 -3.39 18.66 2.49
CA ALA A 92 -3.66 19.82 1.65
C ALA A 92 -5.16 19.96 1.32
N ASP A 93 -5.87 18.86 1.05
CA ASP A 93 -7.33 18.88 0.83
C ASP A 93 -8.06 19.35 2.09
N TYR A 94 -7.67 18.86 3.25
CA TYR A 94 -8.24 19.30 4.53
C TYR A 94 -8.05 20.79 4.75
N ASN A 95 -6.82 21.26 4.60
CA ASN A 95 -6.47 22.65 4.89
C ASN A 95 -7.13 23.65 3.91
N ASN A 96 -7.24 23.29 2.64
CA ASN A 96 -7.57 24.26 1.61
C ASN A 96 -8.99 24.12 1.04
N ASN A 97 -9.60 22.93 1.11
CA ASN A 97 -10.84 22.67 0.38
C ASN A 97 -12.06 22.47 1.30
N ILE A 98 -11.87 21.86 2.50
CA ILE A 98 -13.00 21.62 3.42
C ILE A 98 -13.57 22.95 3.88
N ALA A 99 -14.88 23.11 3.73
CA ALA A 99 -15.62 24.31 4.11
C ALA A 99 -15.02 25.61 3.52
N GLY A 100 -14.54 25.53 2.26
CA GLY A 100 -13.95 26.68 1.58
C GLY A 100 -12.61 27.13 2.17
N GLY A 101 -11.85 26.20 2.76
CA GLY A 101 -10.54 26.50 3.39
C GLY A 101 -10.62 27.06 4.80
N LYS A 102 -11.76 26.90 5.46
CA LYS A 102 -11.95 27.33 6.86
C LYS A 102 -10.88 26.79 7.82
N TRP A 103 -10.40 25.59 7.55
CA TRP A 103 -9.47 24.86 8.41
C TRP A 103 -8.01 24.96 7.97
N LYS A 104 -7.67 26.04 7.27
CA LYS A 104 -6.32 26.30 6.83
C LYS A 104 -5.33 26.20 8.01
N HIS A 105 -4.21 25.50 7.78
CA HIS A 105 -3.15 25.24 8.76
C HIS A 105 -3.49 24.24 9.88
N MET A 106 -4.65 23.61 9.89
CA MET A 106 -4.99 22.61 10.92
C MET A 106 -4.16 21.33 10.79
N MET A 107 -3.77 20.94 9.57
CA MET A 107 -2.99 19.74 9.27
C MET A 107 -1.56 20.07 8.85
N ASP A 108 -0.94 21.11 9.41
CA ASP A 108 0.43 21.49 9.07
C ASP A 108 1.48 20.81 9.98
N GLN A 109 1.05 20.23 11.10
CA GLN A 109 1.98 19.61 12.04
C GLN A 109 2.66 18.38 11.43
N THR A 110 3.97 18.30 11.60
CA THR A 110 4.75 17.11 11.23
C THR A 110 4.28 15.90 12.04
N HIS A 111 4.01 14.78 11.37
CA HIS A 111 3.49 13.56 11.98
C HIS A 111 4.10 12.26 11.41
N ILE A 112 4.89 12.34 10.33
CA ILE A 112 5.64 11.21 9.79
C ILE A 112 7.14 11.42 10.07
N GLY A 113 7.80 10.40 10.64
CA GLY A 113 9.21 10.46 11.01
C GLY A 113 9.49 11.34 12.24
N TYR A 114 8.47 11.70 12.97
CA TYR A 114 8.54 12.52 14.18
C TYR A 114 9.19 11.74 15.34
N THR A 115 10.21 12.32 15.95
CA THR A 115 11.00 11.68 17.01
C THR A 115 11.19 12.55 18.27
N SER A 116 10.71 13.80 18.25
CA SER A 116 10.85 14.72 19.38
C SER A 116 9.59 15.56 19.56
N TRP A 117 9.42 16.14 20.76
CA TRP A 117 8.32 17.05 21.11
C TRP A 117 8.51 18.46 20.55
N ASP A 118 9.73 18.82 20.21
CA ASP A 118 10.01 20.08 19.55
C ASP A 118 9.49 20.06 18.12
N GLU A 119 9.07 21.19 17.59
CA GLU A 119 8.68 21.28 16.17
C GLU A 119 9.82 20.74 15.30
N PRO A 120 9.61 19.62 14.60
CA PRO A 120 10.65 19.04 13.79
C PRO A 120 10.98 19.97 12.64
N LYS A 121 12.20 20.43 12.60
CA LYS A 121 12.72 21.23 11.50
C LYS A 121 12.76 20.35 10.25
N GLY A 122 11.99 20.70 9.23
CA GLY A 122 12.04 20.03 7.93
C GLY A 122 10.79 19.25 7.51
N GLY A 123 9.74 19.25 8.34
CA GLY A 123 8.46 18.62 7.97
C GLY A 123 8.47 17.09 8.05
N ASN A 124 7.53 16.45 7.39
CA ASN A 124 7.41 14.99 7.35
C ASN A 124 8.62 14.35 6.68
N ILE A 125 9.10 13.25 7.25
CA ILE A 125 10.23 12.47 6.73
C ILE A 125 9.72 11.10 6.31
N MET A 126 9.85 10.81 5.01
CA MET A 126 9.45 9.51 4.47
C MET A 126 10.24 8.36 5.11
N PRO A 127 9.60 7.24 5.46
CA PRO A 127 10.31 6.05 5.89
C PRO A 127 11.34 5.60 4.87
N LYS A 128 12.51 5.19 5.35
CA LYS A 128 13.59 4.72 4.48
C LYS A 128 13.19 3.40 3.83
N VAL A 129 13.29 3.34 2.51
CA VAL A 129 13.07 2.14 1.68
C VAL A 129 14.37 1.64 1.07
N THR A 130 14.41 0.37 0.72
CA THR A 130 15.52 -0.27 0.05
C THR A 130 15.01 -0.91 -1.24
N ARG A 131 15.72 -0.63 -2.35
CA ARG A 131 15.42 -1.26 -3.64
C ARG A 131 16.43 -2.36 -3.93
N VAL A 132 15.94 -3.44 -4.49
CA VAL A 132 16.74 -4.61 -4.89
C VAL A 132 16.98 -4.56 -6.39
N ASP A 133 18.17 -4.92 -6.82
CA ASP A 133 18.53 -4.99 -8.23
C ASP A 133 17.77 -6.12 -8.93
N ALA A 134 16.87 -5.76 -9.82
CA ALA A 134 16.04 -6.71 -10.58
C ALA A 134 16.86 -7.59 -11.53
N SER A 135 18.05 -7.15 -11.97
CA SER A 135 18.89 -7.92 -12.88
C SER A 135 19.48 -9.18 -12.25
N ARG A 136 19.49 -9.28 -10.92
CA ARG A 136 19.98 -10.45 -10.18
C ARG A 136 18.97 -11.57 -10.03
N ASN A 137 17.70 -11.34 -10.36
CA ASN A 137 16.61 -12.28 -10.08
C ASN A 137 16.20 -13.17 -11.25
N GLU A 138 16.96 -13.20 -12.35
CA GLU A 138 16.68 -14.13 -13.47
C GLU A 138 16.75 -15.61 -13.08
N ASN A 139 17.27 -15.93 -11.88
CA ASN A 139 17.43 -17.29 -11.36
C ASN A 139 16.76 -17.53 -10.00
N MET A 140 15.89 -16.64 -9.51
CA MET A 140 15.15 -16.98 -8.30
C MET A 140 14.12 -18.06 -8.60
N VAL A 141 14.49 -19.29 -8.27
CA VAL A 141 13.51 -20.31 -7.90
C VAL A 141 12.79 -19.73 -6.68
N MET A 142 11.57 -19.25 -6.88
CA MET A 142 10.71 -18.81 -5.78
C MET A 142 10.61 -20.00 -4.85
N GLY A 143 11.27 -19.93 -3.68
CA GLY A 143 11.25 -21.00 -2.68
C GLY A 143 9.80 -21.38 -2.40
N GLY A 144 9.52 -22.68 -2.36
CA GLY A 144 8.17 -23.19 -2.23
C GLY A 144 7.46 -22.54 -1.04
N TYR A 145 6.36 -21.89 -1.31
CA TYR A 145 5.45 -21.44 -0.26
C TYR A 145 4.74 -22.66 0.29
N GLU A 146 4.75 -22.82 1.60
CA GLU A 146 3.88 -23.78 2.27
C GLU A 146 2.48 -23.15 2.37
N TYR A 147 1.49 -23.87 1.88
CA TYR A 147 0.09 -23.45 1.95
C TYR A 147 -0.59 -24.24 3.07
N GLU A 148 -1.07 -23.53 4.08
CA GLU A 148 -1.77 -24.13 5.18
C GLU A 148 -3.28 -24.10 4.95
N GLU A 149 -3.94 -25.20 5.33
CA GLU A 149 -5.40 -25.25 5.37
C GLU A 149 -5.88 -24.51 6.62
N SER A 150 -6.82 -23.60 6.44
CA SER A 150 -7.54 -22.96 7.52
C SER A 150 -9.05 -23.05 7.28
N SER A 151 -9.76 -23.67 8.19
CA SER A 151 -11.23 -23.82 8.14
C SER A 151 -11.75 -24.48 6.85
N GLY A 152 -11.02 -25.48 6.33
CA GLY A 152 -11.39 -26.20 5.11
C GLY A 152 -11.05 -25.45 3.82
N VAL A 153 -10.25 -24.37 3.90
CA VAL A 153 -9.86 -23.56 2.75
C VAL A 153 -8.35 -23.46 2.66
N VAL A 154 -7.81 -23.71 1.47
CA VAL A 154 -6.42 -23.42 1.11
C VAL A 154 -6.44 -22.22 0.15
N VAL A 155 -5.77 -21.15 0.51
CA VAL A 155 -5.64 -19.95 -0.34
C VAL A 155 -4.26 -19.94 -1.00
N MET A 156 -4.25 -19.93 -2.33
CA MET A 156 -3.04 -19.83 -3.14
C MET A 156 -3.07 -18.51 -3.92
N GLU A 157 -2.22 -17.58 -3.50
CA GLU A 157 -2.09 -16.30 -4.21
C GLU A 157 -1.30 -16.47 -5.51
N ALA A 158 -1.78 -15.86 -6.59
CA ALA A 158 -1.20 -16.03 -7.93
C ALA A 158 0.29 -15.59 -7.99
N GLU A 159 0.68 -14.59 -7.22
CA GLU A 159 2.05 -14.10 -7.15
C GLU A 159 3.04 -15.06 -6.48
N ARG A 160 2.53 -16.09 -5.77
CA ARG A 160 3.33 -17.08 -5.04
C ARG A 160 3.55 -18.37 -5.83
N PHE A 161 3.58 -18.29 -7.15
CA PHE A 161 3.85 -19.45 -7.99
C PHE A 161 5.31 -19.92 -7.80
N ALA A 162 5.51 -21.24 -7.73
CA ALA A 162 6.84 -21.83 -7.54
C ALA A 162 7.68 -21.82 -8.82
N THR A 163 7.03 -21.96 -9.97
CA THR A 163 7.69 -21.98 -11.28
C THR A 163 6.80 -21.34 -12.32
N SER A 164 7.42 -20.70 -13.31
CA SER A 164 6.71 -20.20 -14.49
C SER A 164 7.41 -20.68 -15.76
N VAL A 165 6.61 -20.99 -16.76
CA VAL A 165 7.10 -21.24 -18.11
C VAL A 165 6.75 -20.03 -18.97
N GLN A 166 7.74 -19.49 -19.66
CA GLN A 166 7.55 -18.32 -20.51
C GLN A 166 8.16 -18.59 -21.88
N GLU A 167 7.52 -18.04 -22.91
CA GLU A 167 8.09 -18.03 -24.25
C GLU A 167 9.11 -16.91 -24.42
N PRO A 168 10.11 -17.06 -25.32
CA PRO A 168 11.09 -16.03 -25.58
C PRO A 168 10.46 -14.67 -25.87
N GLY A 169 10.87 -13.65 -25.10
CA GLY A 169 10.39 -12.30 -25.21
C GLY A 169 9.00 -12.05 -24.60
N THR A 170 8.53 -12.93 -23.72
CA THR A 170 7.41 -12.68 -22.80
C THR A 170 7.88 -12.84 -21.36
N GLN A 171 7.20 -12.19 -20.42
CA GLN A 171 7.50 -12.28 -19.00
C GLN A 171 6.21 -12.20 -18.19
N TRP A 172 6.07 -13.09 -17.20
CA TRP A 172 5.05 -12.94 -16.19
C TRP A 172 5.44 -11.80 -15.25
N THR A 173 4.56 -10.82 -15.16
CA THR A 173 4.76 -9.62 -14.33
C THR A 173 3.73 -9.60 -13.23
N VAL A 174 4.17 -9.44 -12.00
CA VAL A 174 3.31 -9.21 -10.85
C VAL A 174 2.81 -7.77 -10.91
N ILE A 175 1.50 -7.60 -10.86
CA ILE A 175 0.86 -6.28 -10.80
C ILE A 175 0.34 -6.11 -9.37
N PRO A 176 1.01 -5.28 -8.55
CA PRO A 176 0.61 -5.08 -7.17
C PRO A 176 -0.83 -4.55 -7.08
N ASP A 177 -1.55 -4.98 -6.05
CA ASP A 177 -2.90 -4.53 -5.71
C ASP A 177 -3.97 -4.74 -6.81
N LEU A 178 -3.69 -5.55 -7.82
CA LEU A 178 -4.68 -5.92 -8.84
C LEU A 178 -5.56 -7.10 -8.41
N GLY A 179 -5.14 -7.85 -7.39
CA GLY A 179 -5.88 -8.97 -6.84
C GLY A 179 -6.93 -8.53 -5.81
N ARG A 180 -7.78 -9.48 -5.39
CA ARG A 180 -8.73 -9.26 -4.30
C ARG A 180 -8.02 -9.17 -2.94
N THR A 181 -6.92 -9.87 -2.80
CA THR A 181 -6.15 -10.04 -1.57
C THR A 181 -4.72 -9.52 -1.69
N LEU A 182 -4.01 -9.81 -2.75
CA LEU A 182 -2.64 -9.36 -2.99
C LEU A 182 -2.48 -8.80 -4.39
N SER A 183 -1.79 -9.53 -5.27
CA SER A 183 -1.40 -9.04 -6.60
C SER A 183 -2.02 -9.86 -7.71
N GLY A 184 -2.16 -9.26 -8.88
CA GLY A 184 -2.47 -9.99 -10.11
C GLY A 184 -1.22 -10.40 -10.87
N LEU A 185 -1.33 -11.39 -11.74
CA LEU A 185 -0.29 -11.74 -12.71
C LEU A 185 -0.73 -11.35 -14.12
N SER A 186 0.19 -10.79 -14.88
CA SER A 186 -0.02 -10.51 -16.30
C SER A 186 1.19 -10.92 -17.11
N LEU A 187 0.93 -11.48 -18.30
CA LEU A 187 1.96 -11.79 -19.26
C LEU A 187 2.27 -10.54 -20.10
N MET A 188 3.51 -10.09 -20.06
CA MET A 188 3.97 -8.89 -20.78
C MET A 188 4.94 -9.25 -21.91
N PRO A 189 5.00 -8.47 -22.99
CA PRO A 189 4.14 -7.34 -23.35
C PRO A 189 2.79 -7.78 -23.94
N TYR A 190 1.73 -7.03 -23.71
CA TYR A 190 0.37 -7.30 -24.25
C TYR A 190 0.29 -7.28 -25.78
N THR A 191 1.30 -6.76 -26.43
CA THR A 191 1.32 -6.57 -27.90
C THR A 191 1.72 -7.82 -28.68
N LYS A 192 2.11 -8.90 -28.01
CA LYS A 192 2.40 -10.16 -28.71
C LYS A 192 1.12 -10.90 -29.10
N PRO A 193 1.11 -11.58 -30.25
CA PRO A 193 -0.02 -12.39 -30.67
C PRO A 193 -0.29 -13.49 -29.64
N VAL A 194 -1.59 -13.88 -29.54
CA VAL A 194 -2.06 -14.91 -28.63
C VAL A 194 -1.22 -16.17 -28.76
N LEU A 195 -0.65 -16.60 -27.65
CA LEU A 195 0.03 -17.89 -27.53
C LEU A 195 -0.99 -19.00 -27.79
N ARG A 196 -0.72 -19.88 -28.73
CA ARG A 196 -1.57 -21.04 -29.06
C ARG A 196 -1.06 -22.29 -28.39
#